data_f8e720bfaf6344b7de1a55b05f6c5297
#
_entry.id   f8e720bfaf6344b7de1a55b05f6c5297
#
_cell.length_a   1.000
_cell.length_b   1.000
_cell.length_c   1.000
_cell.angle_alpha   90.00
_cell.angle_beta   90.00
_cell.angle_gamma   90.00
#
_symmetry.space_group_name_H-M   'P 1'
#
loop_
_entity.id
_entity.type
_entity.pdbx_description
1 polymer ?
#
loop_
_entity_poly.entity_id
_entity_poly.type
_entity_poly.pdbx_seq_one_letter_code
_entity_poly.pdbx_strand_id
1 'polypeptide(L)'
;MSLLSILKNKLRSLVPVSRTYMDNKLKELEKENKKQSKLLQENSQALQNLQEQINREFQRRDDWKKRPAENRKLAKNRPIWVIKCPAPDSEKKVRWGDYAYAVALKRYLDRMGKYTVIDLYEDWNCEEDADVVLVLRGREFYRPDRRNEKCLYIMWNISHPEMVTEEEYQLYDVICVGSLHYAKELQKKITVPVVPLLQCTDTELFYPDQEAEKHRGKDYLFIGNSRNVARPCVLWAAKDKLPLKIWGAGWKAMLGPDKTMVQDVFIENSDIPALYRSARVTLNDHWKDMLDYQFVNNRIFDALACGLPVISDCCDELREIFPDAVLYYSNQEEFRK
;
A
#
# COMPACT_ATOMS: atom_id res chain seq x y z
N MET A 1 -23.97 35.78 35.04
CA MET A 1 -22.88 36.77 34.83
C MET A 1 -21.56 36.02 34.87
N SER A 2 -20.68 36.20 33.85
CA SER A 2 -19.40 35.51 33.80
C SER A 2 -18.43 36.06 34.86
N LEU A 3 -17.53 35.18 35.38
CA LEU A 3 -16.46 35.58 36.31
C LEU A 3 -15.67 36.81 35.83
N LEU A 4 -15.52 36.97 34.51
CA LEU A 4 -14.89 38.11 33.85
C LEU A 4 -15.68 39.45 34.08
N SER A 5 -17.00 39.41 34.13
CA SER A 5 -17.82 40.60 34.35
C SER A 5 -17.73 41.09 35.81
N ILE A 6 -17.58 40.15 36.75
CA ILE A 6 -17.40 40.47 38.19
C ILE A 6 -16.00 41.03 38.44
N LEU A 7 -14.95 40.48 37.82
CA LEU A 7 -13.60 41.03 37.87
C LEU A 7 -13.48 42.41 37.21
N LYS A 8 -14.16 42.65 36.10
CA LYS A 8 -14.25 43.95 35.44
C LYS A 8 -14.76 45.06 36.39
N ASN A 9 -15.80 44.76 37.17
CA ASN A 9 -16.40 45.71 38.07
C ASN A 9 -15.58 45.99 39.34
N LYS A 10 -14.91 44.95 39.91
CA LYS A 10 -14.04 45.10 41.10
C LYS A 10 -12.73 45.85 40.77
N LEU A 11 -12.09 45.60 39.62
CA LEU A 11 -10.86 46.29 39.24
C LEU A 11 -11.06 47.77 38.92
N ARG A 12 -12.23 48.17 38.42
CA ARG A 12 -12.57 49.58 38.15
C ARG A 12 -12.66 50.44 39.37
N SER A 13 -12.86 49.88 40.57
CA SER A 13 -13.05 50.65 41.84
C SER A 13 -11.76 50.79 42.65
N LEU A 14 -10.64 50.21 42.29
CA LEU A 14 -9.49 50.07 43.20
C LEU A 14 -8.20 50.79 42.74
N VAL A 15 -8.06 51.27 41.48
CA VAL A 15 -6.83 51.97 41.04
C VAL A 15 -7.14 52.99 39.92
N PRO A 16 -6.58 54.22 39.92
CA PRO A 16 -6.66 55.14 38.80
C PRO A 16 -5.72 54.76 37.65
N VAL A 17 -6.05 53.66 36.96
CA VAL A 17 -5.32 53.22 35.75
C VAL A 17 -6.12 53.71 34.53
N SER A 18 -5.40 54.14 33.49
CA SER A 18 -6.05 54.61 32.25
C SER A 18 -6.99 53.53 31.70
N ARG A 19 -8.20 53.93 31.35
CA ARG A 19 -9.25 53.06 30.81
C ARG A 19 -8.75 52.22 29.61
N THR A 20 -7.90 52.79 28.78
CA THR A 20 -7.28 52.15 27.64
C THR A 20 -6.33 51.01 28.01
N TYR A 21 -5.55 51.16 29.09
CA TYR A 21 -4.67 50.12 29.58
C TYR A 21 -5.48 48.91 30.08
N MET A 22 -6.54 49.14 30.84
CA MET A 22 -7.42 48.08 31.33
C MET A 22 -8.12 47.32 30.21
N ASP A 23 -8.61 48.06 29.21
CA ASP A 23 -9.29 47.42 28.05
C ASP A 23 -8.31 46.58 27.19
N ASN A 24 -7.07 47.06 27.04
CA ASN A 24 -6.02 46.25 26.34
C ASN A 24 -5.65 45.01 27.11
N LYS A 25 -5.48 45.11 28.44
CA LYS A 25 -5.14 43.95 29.28
C LYS A 25 -6.25 42.91 29.32
N LEU A 26 -7.50 43.35 29.30
CA LEU A 26 -8.67 42.47 29.20
C LEU A 26 -8.73 41.75 27.86
N LYS A 27 -8.42 42.39 26.76
CA LYS A 27 -8.35 41.77 25.43
C LYS A 27 -7.24 40.74 25.36
N GLU A 28 -6.08 40.98 25.95
CA GLU A 28 -4.99 39.98 26.05
C GLU A 28 -5.44 38.75 26.84
N LEU A 29 -6.07 38.95 28.00
CA LEU A 29 -6.59 37.86 28.83
C LEU A 29 -7.69 37.05 28.13
N GLU A 30 -8.57 37.74 27.39
CA GLU A 30 -9.61 37.07 26.59
C GLU A 30 -8.99 36.23 25.47
N LYS A 31 -7.94 36.74 24.81
CA LYS A 31 -7.20 36.02 23.77
C LYS A 31 -6.47 34.78 24.35
N GLU A 32 -5.82 34.95 25.50
CA GLU A 32 -5.11 33.86 26.19
C GLU A 32 -6.09 32.77 26.65
N ASN A 33 -7.22 33.16 27.25
CA ASN A 33 -8.24 32.20 27.67
C ASN A 33 -8.86 31.44 26.50
N LYS A 34 -9.07 32.12 25.38
CA LYS A 34 -9.55 31.46 24.15
C LYS A 34 -8.52 30.45 23.61
N LYS A 35 -7.22 30.78 23.66
CA LYS A 35 -6.14 29.88 23.29
C LYS A 35 -6.05 28.66 24.21
N GLN A 36 -6.15 28.89 25.51
CA GLN A 36 -6.15 27.79 26.52
C GLN A 36 -7.37 26.88 26.35
N SER A 37 -8.55 27.43 26.11
CA SER A 37 -9.78 26.66 25.89
C SER A 37 -9.66 25.76 24.63
N LYS A 38 -9.05 26.30 23.57
CA LYS A 38 -8.79 25.52 22.35
C LYS A 38 -7.82 24.37 22.60
N LEU A 39 -6.74 24.64 23.33
CA LEU A 39 -5.74 23.61 23.70
C LEU A 39 -6.34 22.51 24.57
N LEU A 40 -7.20 22.87 25.53
CA LEU A 40 -7.92 21.91 26.36
C LEU A 40 -8.86 21.02 25.54
N GLN A 41 -9.54 21.59 24.54
CA GLN A 41 -10.40 20.84 23.66
C GLN A 41 -9.60 19.87 22.77
N GLU A 42 -8.47 20.33 22.21
CA GLU A 42 -7.55 19.49 21.41
C GLU A 42 -6.97 18.33 22.26
N ASN A 43 -6.55 18.61 23.49
CA ASN A 43 -6.04 17.58 24.41
C ASN A 43 -7.14 16.57 24.83
N SER A 44 -8.36 17.05 25.07
CA SER A 44 -9.49 16.16 25.40
C SER A 44 -9.80 15.22 24.23
N GLN A 45 -9.81 15.72 23.00
CA GLN A 45 -10.02 14.89 21.83
C GLN A 45 -8.86 13.87 21.62
N ALA A 46 -7.63 14.29 21.86
CA ALA A 46 -6.47 13.40 21.79
C ALA A 46 -6.53 12.29 22.81
N LEU A 47 -6.94 12.58 24.06
CA LEU A 47 -7.15 11.58 25.10
C LEU A 47 -8.27 10.61 24.77
N GLN A 48 -9.38 11.10 24.23
CA GLN A 48 -10.48 10.23 23.78
C GLN A 48 -10.04 9.29 22.67
N ASN A 49 -9.32 9.79 21.67
CA ASN A 49 -8.78 8.98 20.58
C ASN A 49 -7.80 7.90 21.11
N LEU A 50 -6.95 8.26 22.08
CA LEU A 50 -6.02 7.31 22.70
C LEU A 50 -6.76 6.22 23.46
N GLN A 51 -7.81 6.58 24.22
CA GLN A 51 -8.65 5.61 24.94
C GLN A 51 -9.33 4.63 23.97
N GLU A 52 -9.83 5.12 22.85
CA GLU A 52 -10.43 4.27 21.82
C GLU A 52 -9.40 3.34 21.16
N GLN A 53 -8.16 3.80 20.96
CA GLN A 53 -7.07 2.96 20.46
C GLN A 53 -6.73 1.85 21.47
N ILE A 54 -6.60 2.19 22.74
CA ILE A 54 -6.34 1.22 23.82
C ILE A 54 -7.45 0.16 23.90
N ASN A 55 -8.71 0.58 23.85
CA ASN A 55 -9.85 -0.33 23.91
C ASN A 55 -9.86 -1.28 22.69
N ARG A 56 -9.57 -0.77 21.48
CA ARG A 56 -9.43 -1.60 20.27
C ARG A 56 -8.32 -2.62 20.40
N GLU A 57 -7.19 -2.23 20.96
CA GLU A 57 -6.06 -3.14 21.15
C GLU A 57 -6.37 -4.26 22.17
N PHE A 58 -7.07 -3.94 23.27
CA PHE A 58 -7.54 -4.96 24.21
C PHE A 58 -8.52 -5.93 23.56
N GLN A 59 -9.49 -5.41 22.80
CA GLN A 59 -10.45 -6.24 22.09
C GLN A 59 -9.74 -7.18 21.10
N ARG A 60 -8.81 -6.64 20.30
CA ARG A 60 -8.00 -7.41 19.36
C ARG A 60 -7.26 -8.57 20.03
N ARG A 61 -6.62 -8.32 21.18
CA ARG A 61 -5.92 -9.37 21.96
C ARG A 61 -6.85 -10.46 22.46
N ASP A 62 -8.07 -10.11 22.85
CA ASP A 62 -9.05 -11.10 23.28
C ASP A 62 -9.60 -11.92 22.11
N ASP A 63 -9.74 -11.31 20.94
CA ASP A 63 -10.11 -12.00 19.71
C ASP A 63 -9.00 -12.94 19.23
N TRP A 64 -7.73 -12.54 19.34
CA TRP A 64 -6.59 -13.43 19.04
C TRP A 64 -6.60 -14.72 19.87
N LYS A 65 -6.97 -14.67 21.14
CA LYS A 65 -7.04 -15.88 22.00
C LYS A 65 -8.11 -16.87 21.54
N LYS A 66 -9.19 -16.39 20.94
CA LYS A 66 -10.33 -17.22 20.48
C LYS A 66 -10.12 -17.73 19.06
N ARG A 67 -9.45 -16.96 18.24
CA ARG A 67 -9.29 -17.14 16.80
C ARG A 67 -8.72 -18.51 16.39
N PRO A 68 -7.70 -19.11 17.06
CA PRO A 68 -7.19 -20.42 16.71
C PRO A 68 -8.27 -21.51 16.76
N ALA A 69 -9.04 -21.56 17.83
CA ALA A 69 -10.12 -22.54 17.98
C ALA A 69 -11.25 -22.33 16.95
N GLU A 70 -11.58 -21.08 16.65
CA GLU A 70 -12.57 -20.72 15.63
C GLU A 70 -12.10 -21.11 14.23
N ASN A 71 -10.86 -20.79 13.89
CA ASN A 71 -10.25 -21.14 12.60
C ASN A 71 -10.25 -22.67 12.42
N ARG A 72 -9.83 -23.43 13.43
CA ARG A 72 -9.83 -24.90 13.38
C ARG A 72 -11.22 -25.48 13.17
N LYS A 73 -12.23 -24.93 13.84
CA LYS A 73 -13.65 -25.31 13.65
C LYS A 73 -14.14 -25.00 12.23
N LEU A 74 -13.83 -23.82 11.70
CA LEU A 74 -14.25 -23.38 10.37
C LEU A 74 -13.49 -24.11 9.25
N ALA A 75 -12.25 -24.46 9.48
CA ALA A 75 -11.42 -25.19 8.52
C ALA A 75 -11.96 -26.57 8.21
N LYS A 76 -12.62 -27.28 9.15
CA LYS A 76 -13.20 -28.61 8.92
C LYS A 76 -12.17 -29.59 8.33
N ASN A 77 -11.01 -29.73 8.94
CA ASN A 77 -9.88 -30.56 8.50
C ASN A 77 -9.12 -30.08 7.23
N ARG A 78 -9.48 -28.91 6.67
CA ARG A 78 -8.66 -28.28 5.63
C ARG A 78 -7.40 -27.69 6.25
N PRO A 79 -6.25 -27.70 5.54
CA PRO A 79 -5.07 -26.99 5.99
C PRO A 79 -5.35 -25.48 6.16
N ILE A 80 -4.93 -24.92 7.30
CA ILE A 80 -5.09 -23.50 7.61
C ILE A 80 -3.88 -22.75 7.06
N TRP A 81 -4.14 -21.84 6.14
CA TRP A 81 -3.17 -20.91 5.57
C TRP A 81 -3.41 -19.51 6.12
N VAL A 82 -2.35 -18.87 6.59
CA VAL A 82 -2.40 -17.47 7.03
C VAL A 82 -1.53 -16.64 6.10
N ILE A 83 -2.14 -15.65 5.43
CA ILE A 83 -1.43 -14.68 4.60
C ILE A 83 -1.14 -13.46 5.46
N LYS A 84 0.13 -13.16 5.71
CA LYS A 84 0.57 -11.94 6.37
C LYS A 84 0.62 -10.82 5.32
N CYS A 85 -0.39 -9.94 5.35
CA CYS A 85 -0.55 -8.82 4.45
C CYS A 85 -0.09 -7.52 5.14
N PRO A 86 0.81 -6.72 4.55
CA PRO A 86 1.34 -5.50 5.19
C PRO A 86 0.35 -4.33 5.23
N ALA A 87 -0.84 -4.49 4.67
CA ALA A 87 -1.87 -3.45 4.72
C ALA A 87 -2.39 -3.24 6.15
N PRO A 88 -2.68 -1.98 6.56
CA PRO A 88 -3.19 -1.69 7.90
C PRO A 88 -4.64 -2.16 8.07
N ASP A 89 -5.02 -2.51 9.30
CA ASP A 89 -6.41 -2.82 9.64
C ASP A 89 -7.24 -1.54 9.82
N SER A 90 -7.54 -0.92 8.72
CA SER A 90 -8.36 0.29 8.64
C SER A 90 -9.09 0.36 7.30
N GLU A 91 -10.01 1.30 7.14
CA GLU A 91 -10.69 1.56 5.86
C GLU A 91 -9.70 1.88 4.73
N LYS A 92 -8.47 2.31 5.07
CA LYS A 92 -7.41 2.62 4.09
C LYS A 92 -6.80 1.38 3.45
N LYS A 93 -7.04 0.17 3.97
CA LYS A 93 -6.49 -1.08 3.41
C LYS A 93 -6.80 -1.28 1.93
N VAL A 94 -7.96 -0.84 1.48
CA VAL A 94 -8.36 -0.93 0.06
C VAL A 94 -7.45 -0.14 -0.89
N ARG A 95 -6.67 0.81 -0.36
CA ARG A 95 -5.69 1.60 -1.12
C ARG A 95 -4.34 0.90 -1.27
N TRP A 96 -4.19 -0.28 -0.69
CA TRP A 96 -2.97 -1.07 -0.74
C TRP A 96 -3.11 -2.18 -1.78
N GLY A 97 -2.22 -2.19 -2.77
CA GLY A 97 -2.17 -3.24 -3.78
C GLY A 97 -1.98 -4.62 -3.16
N ASP A 98 -1.15 -4.71 -2.11
CA ASP A 98 -0.91 -5.95 -1.37
C ASP A 98 -2.20 -6.53 -0.77
N TYR A 99 -3.15 -5.69 -0.34
CA TYR A 99 -4.45 -6.14 0.18
C TYR A 99 -5.32 -6.76 -0.92
N ALA A 100 -5.45 -6.07 -2.05
CA ALA A 100 -6.19 -6.60 -3.20
C ALA A 100 -5.58 -7.93 -3.67
N TYR A 101 -4.26 -8.00 -3.69
CA TYR A 101 -3.51 -9.20 -4.04
C TYR A 101 -3.76 -10.35 -3.05
N ALA A 102 -3.69 -10.08 -1.74
CA ALA A 102 -3.98 -11.06 -0.69
C ALA A 102 -5.41 -11.60 -0.76
N VAL A 103 -6.40 -10.73 -1.06
CA VAL A 103 -7.81 -11.12 -1.22
C VAL A 103 -7.99 -12.06 -2.42
N ALA A 104 -7.37 -11.76 -3.56
CA ALA A 104 -7.40 -12.64 -4.71
C ALA A 104 -6.72 -13.99 -4.40
N LEU A 105 -5.52 -13.96 -3.83
CA LEU A 105 -4.77 -15.16 -3.46
C LEU A 105 -5.55 -16.05 -2.49
N LYS A 106 -6.18 -15.44 -1.45
CA LYS A 106 -7.08 -16.17 -0.55
C LYS A 106 -8.16 -16.92 -1.30
N ARG A 107 -8.84 -16.26 -2.25
CA ARG A 107 -9.93 -16.86 -3.02
C ARG A 107 -9.47 -18.09 -3.80
N TYR A 108 -8.29 -18.04 -4.42
CA TYR A 108 -7.73 -19.18 -5.15
C TYR A 108 -7.29 -20.30 -4.21
N LEU A 109 -6.64 -20.00 -3.09
CA LEU A 109 -6.24 -20.98 -2.09
C LEU A 109 -7.45 -21.71 -1.48
N ASP A 110 -8.53 -20.96 -1.18
CA ASP A 110 -9.78 -21.56 -0.66
C ASP A 110 -10.40 -22.54 -1.68
N ARG A 111 -10.38 -22.22 -2.98
CA ARG A 111 -10.79 -23.14 -4.05
C ARG A 111 -9.90 -24.38 -4.19
N MET A 112 -8.64 -24.23 -3.84
CA MET A 112 -7.69 -25.35 -3.77
C MET A 112 -7.84 -26.21 -2.49
N GLY A 113 -8.94 -26.02 -1.75
CA GLY A 113 -9.26 -26.79 -0.55
C GLY A 113 -8.51 -26.36 0.70
N LYS A 114 -7.95 -25.14 0.74
CA LYS A 114 -7.37 -24.56 1.95
C LYS A 114 -8.45 -23.80 2.72
N TYR A 115 -8.18 -23.54 3.99
CA TYR A 115 -8.90 -22.53 4.77
C TYR A 115 -7.95 -21.35 4.97
N THR A 116 -8.21 -20.25 4.29
CA THR A 116 -7.25 -19.15 4.24
C THR A 116 -7.73 -17.96 5.05
N VAL A 117 -6.85 -17.43 5.88
CA VAL A 117 -7.05 -16.21 6.69
C VAL A 117 -6.07 -15.15 6.20
N ILE A 118 -6.50 -13.91 6.16
CA ILE A 118 -5.63 -12.76 5.91
C ILE A 118 -5.41 -12.04 7.22
N ASP A 119 -4.17 -11.97 7.66
CA ASP A 119 -3.75 -11.14 8.79
C ASP A 119 -3.24 -9.81 8.24
N LEU A 120 -3.91 -8.75 8.63
CA LEU A 120 -3.44 -7.40 8.39
C LEU A 120 -2.30 -7.07 9.37
N TYR A 121 -1.55 -6.01 9.10
CA TYR A 121 -0.30 -5.70 9.78
C TYR A 121 -0.39 -5.76 11.31
N GLU A 122 -1.47 -5.24 11.87
CA GLU A 122 -1.70 -5.22 13.32
C GLU A 122 -1.99 -6.61 13.92
N ASP A 123 -2.37 -7.59 13.08
CA ASP A 123 -2.69 -8.97 13.50
C ASP A 123 -1.55 -9.96 13.22
N TRP A 124 -0.36 -9.49 12.89
CA TRP A 124 0.73 -10.36 12.45
C TRP A 124 1.25 -11.35 13.51
N ASN A 125 0.88 -11.22 14.75
CA ASN A 125 1.29 -12.10 15.84
C ASN A 125 0.19 -13.10 16.26
N CYS A 126 -0.69 -13.51 15.33
CA CYS A 126 -1.87 -14.32 15.62
C CYS A 126 -2.00 -15.57 14.72
N GLU A 127 -0.92 -16.35 14.57
CA GLU A 127 -0.87 -17.54 13.68
C GLU A 127 -0.73 -18.89 14.39
N GLU A 128 -0.97 -18.97 15.67
CA GLU A 128 -0.68 -20.16 16.51
C GLU A 128 -1.33 -21.46 16.03
N ASP A 129 -2.38 -21.38 15.21
CA ASP A 129 -3.11 -22.53 14.67
C ASP A 129 -2.89 -22.75 13.16
N ALA A 130 -1.97 -22.04 12.54
CA ALA A 130 -1.68 -22.16 11.12
C ALA A 130 -0.88 -23.44 10.81
N ASP A 131 -1.22 -24.09 9.69
CA ASP A 131 -0.38 -25.13 9.08
C ASP A 131 0.66 -24.50 8.14
N VAL A 132 0.31 -23.35 7.52
CA VAL A 132 1.20 -22.57 6.65
C VAL A 132 1.02 -21.08 6.92
N VAL A 133 2.11 -20.35 7.09
CA VAL A 133 2.15 -18.88 7.08
C VAL A 133 2.86 -18.43 5.83
N LEU A 134 2.16 -17.66 4.99
CA LEU A 134 2.69 -17.01 3.80
C LEU A 134 2.82 -15.51 4.03
N VAL A 135 4.04 -15.00 4.03
CA VAL A 135 4.34 -13.59 4.23
C VAL A 135 4.51 -12.88 2.89
N LEU A 136 3.65 -11.92 2.59
CA LEU A 136 3.84 -11.02 1.45
C LEU A 136 4.87 -9.95 1.85
N ARG A 137 6.14 -10.24 1.59
CA ARG A 137 7.25 -9.40 2.02
C ARG A 137 7.51 -8.28 1.02
N GLY A 138 7.05 -7.09 1.38
CA GLY A 138 7.39 -5.84 0.72
C GLY A 138 8.33 -5.01 1.60
N ARG A 139 7.80 -4.06 2.36
CA ARG A 139 8.58 -3.19 3.28
C ARG A 139 8.63 -3.72 4.71
N GLU A 140 7.55 -4.38 5.15
CA GLU A 140 7.37 -4.73 6.54
C GLU A 140 8.06 -6.05 6.87
N PHE A 141 8.83 -6.03 7.94
CA PHE A 141 9.51 -7.22 8.47
C PHE A 141 8.53 -8.05 9.31
N TYR A 142 8.55 -9.37 9.10
CA TYR A 142 7.85 -10.34 9.94
C TYR A 142 8.84 -11.38 10.46
N ARG A 143 8.77 -11.67 11.75
CA ARG A 143 9.56 -12.72 12.37
C ARG A 143 8.70 -13.95 12.62
N PRO A 144 8.99 -15.11 12.01
CA PRO A 144 8.28 -16.36 12.26
C PRO A 144 8.22 -16.74 13.73
N ASP A 145 7.02 -17.10 14.19
CA ASP A 145 6.81 -17.61 15.55
C ASP A 145 7.04 -19.13 15.57
N ARG A 146 8.21 -19.53 15.99
CA ARG A 146 8.62 -20.93 16.02
C ARG A 146 8.01 -21.76 17.18
N ARG A 147 7.06 -21.23 17.95
CA ARG A 147 6.32 -22.00 18.96
C ARG A 147 5.46 -23.09 18.33
N ASN A 148 4.94 -22.88 17.12
CA ASN A 148 4.28 -23.91 16.34
C ASN A 148 5.30 -24.59 15.41
N GLU A 149 5.94 -25.66 15.89
CA GLU A 149 6.96 -26.42 15.15
C GLU A 149 6.43 -27.11 13.88
N LYS A 150 5.12 -27.29 13.74
CA LYS A 150 4.49 -27.91 12.56
C LYS A 150 4.11 -26.89 11.49
N CYS A 151 4.18 -25.61 11.77
CA CYS A 151 3.85 -24.56 10.83
C CYS A 151 4.98 -24.37 9.83
N LEU A 152 4.64 -24.38 8.54
CA LEU A 152 5.55 -24.04 7.45
C LEU A 152 5.51 -22.52 7.23
N TYR A 153 6.65 -21.85 7.37
CA TYR A 153 6.78 -20.43 7.12
C TYR A 153 7.39 -20.16 5.75
N ILE A 154 6.63 -19.52 4.89
CA ILE A 154 7.02 -19.15 3.53
C ILE A 154 7.11 -17.63 3.45
N MET A 155 8.26 -17.09 3.06
CA MET A 155 8.36 -15.71 2.63
C MET A 155 8.13 -15.61 1.12
N TRP A 156 7.25 -14.76 0.66
CA TRP A 156 7.22 -14.32 -0.73
C TRP A 156 7.68 -12.87 -0.81
N ASN A 157 8.94 -12.69 -1.18
CA ASN A 157 9.51 -11.37 -1.43
C ASN A 157 9.00 -10.86 -2.77
N ILE A 158 8.04 -9.96 -2.72
CA ILE A 158 7.34 -9.40 -3.89
C ILE A 158 7.87 -8.04 -4.31
N SER A 159 8.56 -7.33 -3.41
CA SER A 159 9.14 -6.01 -3.66
C SER A 159 10.19 -5.68 -2.62
N HIS A 160 10.97 -4.62 -2.84
CA HIS A 160 12.01 -4.13 -1.93
C HIS A 160 13.02 -5.20 -1.47
N PRO A 161 13.62 -5.95 -2.40
CA PRO A 161 14.59 -6.98 -2.04
C PRO A 161 15.84 -6.42 -1.34
N GLU A 162 16.18 -5.14 -1.57
CA GLU A 162 17.28 -4.43 -0.91
C GLU A 162 17.08 -4.24 0.60
N MET A 163 15.84 -4.37 1.08
CA MET A 163 15.48 -4.25 2.50
C MET A 163 15.53 -5.59 3.24
N VAL A 164 15.78 -6.70 2.54
CA VAL A 164 15.77 -8.05 3.13
C VAL A 164 17.20 -8.56 3.25
N THR A 165 17.63 -8.85 4.49
CA THR A 165 18.98 -9.37 4.73
C THR A 165 19.03 -10.89 4.56
N GLU A 166 20.24 -11.44 4.39
CA GLU A 166 20.46 -12.89 4.32
C GLU A 166 20.00 -13.59 5.61
N GLU A 167 20.19 -12.94 6.77
CA GLU A 167 19.74 -13.44 8.07
C GLU A 167 18.20 -13.45 8.15
N GLU A 168 17.51 -12.48 7.56
CA GLU A 168 16.05 -12.47 7.52
C GLU A 168 15.53 -13.65 6.69
N TYR A 169 16.11 -13.91 5.51
CA TYR A 169 15.73 -15.05 4.69
C TYR A 169 15.91 -16.38 5.42
N GLN A 170 16.96 -16.53 6.23
CA GLN A 170 17.24 -17.75 7.00
C GLN A 170 16.20 -18.04 8.12
N LEU A 171 15.31 -17.12 8.42
CA LEU A 171 14.25 -17.34 9.42
C LEU A 171 13.09 -18.20 8.91
N TYR A 172 12.99 -18.41 7.61
CA TYR A 172 11.88 -19.10 6.96
C TYR A 172 12.25 -20.53 6.53
N ASP A 173 11.26 -21.31 6.16
CA ASP A 173 11.46 -22.67 5.67
C ASP A 173 11.58 -22.72 4.14
N VAL A 174 10.92 -21.78 3.45
CA VAL A 174 10.98 -21.60 1.99
C VAL A 174 10.94 -20.12 1.66
N ILE A 175 11.76 -19.72 0.72
CA ILE A 175 11.78 -18.35 0.17
C ILE A 175 11.26 -18.40 -1.26
N CYS A 176 10.18 -17.64 -1.53
CA CYS A 176 9.74 -17.31 -2.88
C CYS A 176 10.18 -15.88 -3.21
N VAL A 177 10.70 -15.65 -4.40
CA VAL A 177 11.10 -14.31 -4.87
C VAL A 177 10.50 -13.98 -6.22
N GLY A 178 10.09 -12.73 -6.40
CA GLY A 178 9.46 -12.22 -7.60
C GLY A 178 10.42 -11.99 -8.78
N SER A 179 11.52 -12.75 -8.86
CA SER A 179 12.52 -12.69 -9.93
C SER A 179 13.20 -14.04 -10.11
N LEU A 180 13.29 -14.50 -11.37
CA LEU A 180 13.99 -15.73 -11.75
C LEU A 180 15.50 -15.56 -11.60
N HIS A 181 16.02 -14.40 -11.98
CA HIS A 181 17.46 -14.09 -11.89
C HIS A 181 17.90 -13.95 -10.43
N TYR A 182 17.17 -13.17 -9.65
CA TYR A 182 17.52 -12.99 -8.24
C TYR A 182 17.39 -14.27 -7.43
N ALA A 183 16.42 -15.15 -7.73
CA ALA A 183 16.30 -16.45 -7.07
C ALA A 183 17.60 -17.27 -7.19
N LYS A 184 18.19 -17.31 -8.39
CA LYS A 184 19.45 -18.02 -8.65
C LYS A 184 20.62 -17.43 -7.86
N GLU A 185 20.71 -16.09 -7.77
CA GLU A 185 21.77 -15.42 -7.02
C GLU A 185 21.58 -15.57 -5.51
N LEU A 186 20.36 -15.45 -5.01
CA LEU A 186 20.05 -15.61 -3.59
C LEU A 186 20.34 -17.04 -3.11
N GLN A 187 19.99 -18.05 -3.91
CA GLN A 187 20.26 -19.48 -3.54
C GLN A 187 21.75 -19.77 -3.34
N LYS A 188 22.65 -19.00 -3.95
CA LYS A 188 24.10 -19.15 -3.71
C LYS A 188 24.56 -18.64 -2.35
N LYS A 189 23.74 -17.78 -1.71
CA LYS A 189 24.10 -17.04 -0.49
C LYS A 189 23.44 -17.63 0.76
N ILE A 190 22.30 -18.31 0.61
CA ILE A 190 21.53 -18.84 1.73
C ILE A 190 21.30 -20.35 1.60
N THR A 191 21.07 -21.00 2.74
CA THR A 191 20.86 -22.47 2.80
C THR A 191 19.40 -22.88 2.65
N VAL A 192 18.48 -21.94 2.91
CA VAL A 192 17.04 -22.15 2.78
C VAL A 192 16.68 -22.29 1.29
N PRO A 193 15.78 -23.21 0.92
CA PRO A 193 15.32 -23.35 -0.47
C PRO A 193 14.74 -22.02 -1.02
N VAL A 194 15.22 -21.60 -2.19
CA VAL A 194 14.72 -20.42 -2.89
C VAL A 194 13.99 -20.85 -4.16
N VAL A 195 12.74 -20.43 -4.28
CA VAL A 195 11.86 -20.75 -5.41
C VAL A 195 11.54 -19.45 -6.15
N PRO A 196 11.82 -19.34 -7.45
CA PRO A 196 11.34 -18.21 -8.22
C PRO A 196 9.82 -18.28 -8.34
N LEU A 197 9.15 -17.22 -7.90
CA LEU A 197 7.69 -17.08 -7.97
C LEU A 197 7.36 -15.64 -8.34
N LEU A 198 7.13 -15.42 -9.63
CA LEU A 198 6.78 -14.11 -10.15
C LEU A 198 5.46 -13.63 -9.56
N GLN A 199 5.26 -12.33 -9.52
CA GLN A 199 3.93 -11.77 -9.33
C GLN A 199 3.02 -12.23 -10.49
N CYS A 200 1.72 -12.21 -10.28
CA CYS A 200 0.73 -12.61 -11.26
C CYS A 200 -0.51 -11.73 -11.15
N THR A 201 -1.46 -11.92 -12.05
CA THR A 201 -2.72 -11.19 -12.07
C THR A 201 -3.89 -12.06 -11.62
N ASP A 202 -4.96 -11.42 -11.20
CA ASP A 202 -6.25 -12.04 -10.95
C ASP A 202 -7.04 -12.11 -12.28
N THR A 203 -6.99 -13.25 -12.95
CA THR A 203 -7.62 -13.44 -14.26
C THR A 203 -9.15 -13.42 -14.25
N GLU A 204 -9.79 -13.41 -13.07
CA GLU A 204 -11.24 -13.21 -12.95
C GLU A 204 -11.61 -11.73 -12.95
N LEU A 205 -10.68 -10.87 -12.60
CA LEU A 205 -10.84 -9.42 -12.60
C LEU A 205 -10.21 -8.78 -13.85
N PHE A 206 -8.97 -9.16 -14.15
CA PHE A 206 -8.20 -8.67 -15.28
C PHE A 206 -8.26 -9.67 -16.43
N TYR A 207 -9.07 -9.40 -17.43
CA TYR A 207 -9.27 -10.24 -18.62
C TYR A 207 -9.55 -9.35 -19.84
N PRO A 208 -9.26 -9.84 -21.07
CA PRO A 208 -9.52 -9.07 -22.29
C PRO A 208 -11.02 -9.02 -22.59
N ASP A 209 -11.48 -7.90 -23.12
CA ASP A 209 -12.86 -7.70 -23.56
C ASP A 209 -12.84 -7.22 -25.01
N GLN A 210 -13.28 -8.09 -25.93
CA GLN A 210 -13.28 -7.83 -27.37
C GLN A 210 -14.15 -6.64 -27.77
N GLU A 211 -15.26 -6.38 -27.08
CA GLU A 211 -16.13 -5.23 -27.37
C GLU A 211 -15.47 -3.93 -26.91
N ALA A 212 -14.88 -3.93 -25.71
CA ALA A 212 -14.11 -2.78 -25.22
C ALA A 212 -12.89 -2.48 -26.11
N GLU A 213 -12.24 -3.51 -26.64
CA GLU A 213 -11.08 -3.37 -27.51
C GLU A 213 -11.40 -2.65 -28.81
N LYS A 214 -12.58 -2.89 -29.42
CA LYS A 214 -13.03 -2.18 -30.62
C LYS A 214 -13.21 -0.67 -30.42
N HIS A 215 -13.44 -0.27 -29.17
CA HIS A 215 -13.72 1.13 -28.79
C HIS A 215 -12.60 1.76 -27.97
N ARG A 216 -11.37 1.22 -28.05
CA ARG A 216 -10.22 1.80 -27.35
C ARG A 216 -10.01 3.27 -27.69
N GLY A 217 -9.86 4.06 -26.64
CA GLY A 217 -9.59 5.48 -26.73
C GLY A 217 -8.14 5.79 -27.17
N LYS A 218 -7.79 7.05 -27.06
CA LYS A 218 -6.42 7.55 -27.37
C LYS A 218 -5.59 7.79 -26.11
N ASP A 219 -6.16 7.55 -24.93
CA ASP A 219 -5.55 7.90 -23.65
C ASP A 219 -4.37 6.98 -23.32
N TYR A 220 -3.33 7.58 -22.81
CA TYR A 220 -2.22 6.92 -22.13
C TYR A 220 -2.55 6.86 -20.65
N LEU A 221 -2.30 5.74 -20.00
CA LEU A 221 -2.57 5.59 -18.57
C LEU A 221 -1.29 5.51 -17.75
N PHE A 222 -1.37 6.03 -16.54
CA PHE A 222 -0.44 5.68 -15.47
C PHE A 222 -1.22 5.49 -14.17
N ILE A 223 -1.15 4.30 -13.59
CA ILE A 223 -1.81 3.96 -12.32
C ILE A 223 -0.74 3.66 -11.27
N GLY A 224 -0.57 4.57 -10.30
CA GLY A 224 0.41 4.45 -9.24
C GLY A 224 0.76 5.77 -8.56
N ASN A 225 1.16 5.69 -7.31
CA ASN A 225 1.58 6.85 -6.52
C ASN A 225 2.96 7.35 -6.97
N SER A 226 3.18 8.68 -6.93
CA SER A 226 4.49 9.27 -7.21
C SER A 226 5.50 8.96 -6.12
N ARG A 227 5.04 8.88 -4.86
CA ARG A 227 5.87 8.75 -3.64
C ARG A 227 6.97 9.81 -3.56
N ASN A 228 6.74 10.99 -4.15
CA ASN A 228 7.68 12.12 -4.24
C ASN A 228 8.99 11.78 -4.99
N VAL A 229 8.96 10.77 -5.85
CA VAL A 229 10.08 10.40 -6.73
C VAL A 229 9.72 10.72 -8.17
N ALA A 230 10.67 11.32 -8.88
CA ALA A 230 10.55 11.57 -10.32
C ALA A 230 10.44 10.23 -11.06
N ARG A 231 9.35 10.06 -11.82
CA ARG A 231 9.10 8.91 -12.68
C ARG A 231 9.28 9.34 -14.13
N PRO A 232 10.38 8.98 -14.78
CA PRO A 232 10.75 9.53 -16.10
C PRO A 232 9.65 9.41 -17.15
N CYS A 233 9.00 8.24 -17.29
CA CYS A 233 7.94 8.03 -18.29
C CYS A 233 6.77 9.01 -18.13
N VAL A 234 6.36 9.30 -16.91
CA VAL A 234 5.26 10.24 -16.62
C VAL A 234 5.68 11.68 -16.95
N LEU A 235 6.90 12.06 -16.53
CA LEU A 235 7.41 13.41 -16.76
C LEU A 235 7.66 13.68 -18.26
N TRP A 236 8.17 12.69 -19.00
CA TRP A 236 8.36 12.81 -20.44
C TRP A 236 7.03 12.88 -21.18
N ALA A 237 6.06 12.02 -20.82
CA ALA A 237 4.73 12.07 -21.41
C ALA A 237 4.03 13.43 -21.16
N ALA A 238 4.16 13.98 -19.94
CA ALA A 238 3.62 15.29 -19.62
C ALA A 238 4.31 16.41 -20.42
N LYS A 239 5.65 16.40 -20.50
CA LYS A 239 6.43 17.35 -21.29
C LYS A 239 6.07 17.32 -22.76
N ASP A 240 5.87 16.13 -23.32
CA ASP A 240 5.54 15.92 -24.73
C ASP A 240 4.03 16.08 -25.02
N LYS A 241 3.24 16.47 -23.99
CA LYS A 241 1.78 16.73 -24.07
C LYS A 241 0.99 15.55 -24.60
N LEU A 242 1.42 14.32 -24.25
CA LEU A 242 0.64 13.13 -24.55
C LEU A 242 -0.70 13.16 -23.82
N PRO A 243 -1.76 12.52 -24.33
CA PRO A 243 -3.06 12.45 -23.66
C PRO A 243 -3.01 11.50 -22.45
N LEU A 244 -2.18 11.86 -21.46
CA LEU A 244 -1.91 11.05 -20.27
C LEU A 244 -2.96 11.30 -19.20
N LYS A 245 -3.51 10.21 -18.66
CA LYS A 245 -4.40 10.19 -17.50
C LYS A 245 -3.73 9.42 -16.36
N ILE A 246 -3.70 10.03 -15.18
CA ILE A 246 -2.98 9.52 -14.01
C ILE A 246 -3.95 9.30 -12.85
N TRP A 247 -3.87 8.12 -12.23
CA TRP A 247 -4.49 7.82 -10.94
C TRP A 247 -3.40 7.49 -9.92
N GLY A 248 -3.38 8.25 -8.82
CA GLY A 248 -2.41 8.06 -7.73
C GLY A 248 -2.08 9.34 -6.99
N ALA A 249 -1.61 9.20 -5.77
CA ALA A 249 -1.27 10.31 -4.90
C ALA A 249 0.09 10.94 -5.23
N GLY A 250 0.24 12.23 -4.86
CA GLY A 250 1.51 12.96 -4.94
C GLY A 250 1.84 13.58 -6.30
N TRP A 251 1.04 13.36 -7.34
CA TRP A 251 1.33 13.85 -8.70
C TRP A 251 1.05 15.32 -8.91
N LYS A 252 -0.02 15.88 -8.31
CA LYS A 252 -0.44 17.28 -8.54
C LYS A 252 0.66 18.28 -8.23
N ALA A 253 1.42 18.05 -7.15
CA ALA A 253 2.54 18.92 -6.78
C ALA A 253 3.73 18.77 -7.76
N MET A 254 3.98 17.55 -8.23
CA MET A 254 5.11 17.24 -9.12
C MET A 254 4.89 17.76 -10.56
N LEU A 255 3.67 17.67 -11.06
CA LEU A 255 3.34 18.05 -12.44
C LEU A 255 3.05 19.55 -12.61
N GLY A 256 2.83 20.31 -11.53
CA GLY A 256 2.62 21.75 -11.59
C GLY A 256 1.53 22.16 -12.59
N PRO A 257 1.85 22.82 -13.72
CA PRO A 257 0.87 23.22 -14.73
C PRO A 257 0.10 22.05 -15.35
N ASP A 258 0.70 20.89 -15.45
CA ASP A 258 0.13 19.69 -16.09
C ASP A 258 -0.70 18.83 -15.12
N LYS A 259 -1.02 19.36 -13.93
CA LYS A 259 -1.83 18.68 -12.89
C LYS A 259 -3.21 18.23 -13.37
N THR A 260 -3.73 18.74 -14.46
CA THR A 260 -5.00 18.33 -15.08
C THR A 260 -4.97 16.91 -15.63
N MET A 261 -3.77 16.34 -15.85
CA MET A 261 -3.58 14.93 -16.21
C MET A 261 -3.97 13.99 -15.05
N VAL A 262 -3.93 14.49 -13.80
CA VAL A 262 -4.29 13.70 -12.60
C VAL A 262 -5.80 13.65 -12.46
N GLN A 263 -6.38 12.50 -12.71
CA GLN A 263 -7.83 12.27 -12.62
C GLN A 263 -8.25 12.13 -11.16
N ASP A 264 -7.58 11.24 -10.40
CA ASP A 264 -7.81 11.09 -8.96
C ASP A 264 -6.54 10.64 -8.24
N VAL A 265 -6.55 10.77 -6.92
CA VAL A 265 -5.48 10.29 -6.03
C VAL A 265 -5.59 8.81 -5.71
N PHE A 266 -6.72 8.18 -6.04
CA PHE A 266 -7.02 6.78 -5.79
C PHE A 266 -7.99 6.25 -6.86
N ILE A 267 -7.97 4.95 -7.07
CA ILE A 267 -8.94 4.18 -7.85
C ILE A 267 -9.14 2.83 -7.16
N GLU A 268 -10.38 2.37 -7.09
CA GLU A 268 -10.70 1.02 -6.60
C GLU A 268 -10.10 -0.04 -7.51
N ASN A 269 -9.57 -1.12 -6.93
CA ASN A 269 -8.95 -2.19 -7.72
C ASN A 269 -9.92 -2.82 -8.72
N SER A 270 -11.21 -2.89 -8.38
CA SER A 270 -12.29 -3.37 -9.25
C SER A 270 -12.51 -2.52 -10.51
N ASP A 271 -12.14 -1.25 -10.48
CA ASP A 271 -12.38 -0.30 -11.58
C ASP A 271 -11.18 -0.20 -12.53
N ILE A 272 -10.00 -0.65 -12.10
CA ILE A 272 -8.77 -0.63 -12.92
C ILE A 272 -8.94 -1.37 -14.25
N PRO A 273 -9.55 -2.57 -14.31
CA PRO A 273 -9.71 -3.28 -15.59
C PRO A 273 -10.50 -2.52 -16.64
N ALA A 274 -11.51 -1.75 -16.23
CA ALA A 274 -12.28 -0.92 -17.17
C ALA A 274 -11.42 0.16 -17.81
N LEU A 275 -10.52 0.79 -17.03
CA LEU A 275 -9.54 1.74 -17.57
C LEU A 275 -8.57 1.06 -18.53
N TYR A 276 -8.01 -0.09 -18.17
CA TYR A 276 -7.08 -0.83 -19.00
C TYR A 276 -7.71 -1.23 -20.35
N ARG A 277 -8.96 -1.71 -20.34
CA ARG A 277 -9.66 -2.09 -21.58
C ARG A 277 -10.00 -0.90 -22.47
N SER A 278 -10.21 0.28 -21.90
CA SER A 278 -10.60 1.49 -22.65
C SER A 278 -9.42 2.32 -23.15
N ALA A 279 -8.23 2.12 -22.63
CA ALA A 279 -7.05 2.92 -22.96
C ALA A 279 -6.31 2.42 -24.20
N ARG A 280 -5.44 3.27 -24.74
CA ARG A 280 -4.54 2.94 -25.84
C ARG A 280 -3.31 2.14 -25.35
N VAL A 281 -2.71 2.58 -24.25
CA VAL A 281 -1.48 2.02 -23.70
C VAL A 281 -1.36 2.44 -22.23
N THR A 282 -0.68 1.64 -21.42
CA THR A 282 -0.25 2.07 -20.09
C THR A 282 1.25 2.30 -20.04
N LEU A 283 1.65 3.35 -19.34
CA LEU A 283 3.04 3.60 -18.99
C LEU A 283 3.39 2.87 -17.70
N ASN A 284 4.55 2.27 -17.68
CA ASN A 284 5.10 1.60 -16.51
C ASN A 284 6.55 2.00 -16.30
N ASP A 285 6.97 1.97 -15.07
CA ASP A 285 8.35 1.99 -14.63
C ASP A 285 8.49 1.24 -13.31
N HIS A 286 9.70 0.84 -13.02
CA HIS A 286 10.08 0.17 -11.78
C HIS A 286 10.80 1.14 -10.84
N TRP A 287 10.83 0.80 -9.57
CA TRP A 287 11.80 1.39 -8.66
C TRP A 287 13.20 0.91 -9.02
N LYS A 288 14.20 1.73 -8.70
CA LYS A 288 15.59 1.39 -9.02
C LYS A 288 16.01 0.04 -8.40
N ASP A 289 15.64 -0.21 -7.16
CA ASP A 289 15.85 -1.49 -6.48
C ASP A 289 15.19 -2.66 -7.22
N MET A 290 13.95 -2.50 -7.67
CA MET A 290 13.27 -3.53 -8.45
C MET A 290 14.00 -3.86 -9.75
N LEU A 291 14.51 -2.84 -10.47
CA LEU A 291 15.33 -3.05 -11.67
C LEU A 291 16.66 -3.73 -11.34
N ASP A 292 17.36 -3.26 -10.31
CA ASP A 292 18.68 -3.80 -9.91
C ASP A 292 18.60 -5.30 -9.56
N TYR A 293 17.47 -5.73 -8.99
CA TYR A 293 17.22 -7.14 -8.63
C TYR A 293 16.32 -7.89 -9.63
N GLN A 294 16.02 -7.29 -10.78
CA GLN A 294 15.25 -7.91 -11.86
C GLN A 294 13.80 -8.26 -11.49
N PHE A 295 13.17 -7.53 -10.58
CA PHE A 295 11.77 -7.77 -10.18
C PHE A 295 10.81 -7.11 -11.16
N VAL A 296 9.85 -7.88 -11.66
CA VAL A 296 8.77 -7.40 -12.52
C VAL A 296 7.55 -7.03 -11.68
N ASN A 297 7.08 -5.80 -11.80
CA ASN A 297 5.94 -5.34 -11.00
C ASN A 297 4.59 -5.87 -11.52
N ASN A 298 3.63 -5.99 -10.61
CA ASN A 298 2.31 -6.57 -10.89
C ASN A 298 1.52 -5.82 -11.98
N ARG A 299 1.72 -4.53 -12.12
CA ARG A 299 0.98 -3.67 -13.07
C ARG A 299 1.11 -4.15 -14.52
N ILE A 300 2.24 -4.72 -14.87
CA ILE A 300 2.49 -5.26 -16.22
C ILE A 300 1.58 -6.47 -16.47
N PHE A 301 1.51 -7.39 -15.52
CA PHE A 301 0.65 -8.57 -15.62
C PHE A 301 -0.83 -8.19 -15.74
N ASP A 302 -1.29 -7.24 -14.93
CA ASP A 302 -2.69 -6.77 -14.93
C ASP A 302 -3.06 -6.11 -16.27
N ALA A 303 -2.19 -5.25 -16.79
CA ALA A 303 -2.43 -4.56 -18.05
C ALA A 303 -2.44 -5.53 -19.24
N LEU A 304 -1.44 -6.41 -19.33
CA LEU A 304 -1.35 -7.40 -20.40
C LEU A 304 -2.52 -8.40 -20.35
N ALA A 305 -2.98 -8.79 -19.17
CA ALA A 305 -4.16 -9.63 -19.00
C ALA A 305 -5.44 -8.97 -19.54
N CYS A 306 -5.54 -7.64 -19.49
CA CYS A 306 -6.62 -6.87 -20.13
C CYS A 306 -6.40 -6.65 -21.65
N GLY A 307 -5.34 -7.21 -22.23
CA GLY A 307 -4.97 -6.99 -23.62
C GLY A 307 -4.43 -5.58 -23.89
N LEU A 308 -4.04 -4.80 -22.85
CA LEU A 308 -3.52 -3.45 -23.01
C LEU A 308 -2.01 -3.48 -23.26
N PRO A 309 -1.51 -2.86 -24.34
CA PRO A 309 -0.07 -2.67 -24.55
C PRO A 309 0.57 -1.89 -23.39
N VAL A 310 1.82 -2.24 -23.09
CA VAL A 310 2.60 -1.61 -22.01
C VAL A 310 3.85 -0.96 -22.58
N ILE A 311 4.15 0.27 -22.19
CA ILE A 311 5.43 0.93 -22.42
C ILE A 311 6.17 0.97 -21.08
N SER A 312 7.33 0.33 -20.97
CA SER A 312 8.05 0.17 -19.71
C SER A 312 9.54 0.44 -19.85
N ASP A 313 10.17 0.88 -18.76
CA ASP A 313 11.61 0.68 -18.58
C ASP A 313 11.92 -0.82 -18.64
N CYS A 314 13.19 -1.18 -18.73
CA CYS A 314 13.60 -2.54 -19.04
C CYS A 314 14.57 -3.10 -17.99
N CYS A 315 14.35 -4.35 -17.62
CA CYS A 315 15.37 -5.27 -17.11
C CYS A 315 15.42 -6.53 -17.97
N ASP A 316 16.46 -7.32 -17.84
CA ASP A 316 16.65 -8.51 -18.67
C ASP A 316 15.53 -9.52 -18.44
N GLU A 317 15.13 -9.74 -17.21
CA GLU A 317 14.05 -10.66 -16.85
C GLU A 317 12.71 -10.27 -17.49
N LEU A 318 12.37 -8.97 -17.47
CA LEU A 318 11.14 -8.48 -18.07
C LEU A 318 11.14 -8.72 -19.60
N ARG A 319 12.29 -8.54 -20.26
CA ARG A 319 12.46 -8.79 -21.67
C ARG A 319 12.39 -10.28 -22.02
N GLU A 320 12.91 -11.13 -21.14
CA GLU A 320 12.82 -12.59 -21.31
C GLU A 320 11.38 -13.10 -21.17
N ILE A 321 10.61 -12.55 -20.21
CA ILE A 321 9.22 -12.97 -19.97
C ILE A 321 8.27 -12.44 -21.06
N PHE A 322 8.45 -11.18 -21.48
CA PHE A 322 7.55 -10.49 -22.42
C PHE A 322 8.30 -9.88 -23.61
N PRO A 323 8.96 -10.69 -24.46
CA PRO A 323 9.80 -10.16 -25.55
C PRO A 323 9.04 -9.30 -26.55
N ASP A 324 7.77 -9.63 -26.83
CA ASP A 324 6.97 -9.02 -27.89
C ASP A 324 5.71 -8.27 -27.36
N ALA A 325 5.41 -8.37 -26.05
CA ALA A 325 4.18 -7.83 -25.48
C ALA A 325 4.37 -6.45 -24.82
N VAL A 326 5.62 -6.04 -24.59
CA VAL A 326 5.98 -4.79 -23.93
C VAL A 326 6.90 -3.99 -24.84
N LEU A 327 6.62 -2.70 -24.97
CA LEU A 327 7.50 -1.74 -25.65
C LEU A 327 8.49 -1.18 -24.61
N TYR A 328 9.77 -1.31 -24.90
CA TYR A 328 10.82 -0.97 -23.95
C TYR A 328 11.48 0.37 -24.26
N TYR A 329 11.83 1.10 -23.21
CA TYR A 329 12.68 2.30 -23.31
C TYR A 329 13.79 2.25 -22.26
N SER A 330 14.95 2.79 -22.61
CA SER A 330 16.09 3.02 -21.72
C SER A 330 16.34 4.52 -21.49
N ASN A 331 15.80 5.35 -22.37
CA ASN A 331 15.96 6.81 -22.35
C ASN A 331 14.78 7.51 -23.02
N GLN A 332 14.77 8.86 -22.96
CA GLN A 332 13.67 9.67 -23.52
C GLN A 332 13.55 9.58 -25.05
N GLU A 333 14.64 9.36 -25.77
CA GLU A 333 14.60 9.24 -27.23
C GLU A 333 13.89 7.96 -27.65
N GLU A 334 14.20 6.84 -26.99
CA GLU A 334 13.51 5.56 -27.21
C GLU A 334 12.03 5.62 -26.78
N PHE A 335 11.73 6.30 -25.67
CA PHE A 335 10.35 6.51 -25.22
C PHE A 335 9.48 7.25 -26.24
N ARG A 336 10.08 8.12 -27.08
CA ARG A 336 9.38 8.89 -28.11
C ARG A 336 9.15 8.15 -29.43
N LYS A 337 9.86 7.06 -29.68
CA LYS A 337 9.70 6.20 -30.85
C LYS A 337 8.51 5.27 -30.72
#